data_45f7dc31da0ccc327d37e0770eb3fe7b
#
_entry.id   45f7dc31da0ccc327d37e0770eb3fe7b
#
_cell.length_a   1.000
_cell.length_b   1.000
_cell.length_c   1.000
_cell.angle_alpha   90.00
_cell.angle_beta   90.00
_cell.angle_gamma   90.00
#
_symmetry.space_group_name_H-M   'P 1'
#
loop_
_entity.id
_entity.type
_entity.pdbx_description
1 polymer ?
#
loop_
_entity_poly.entity_id
_entity_poly.type
_entity_poly.pdbx_seq_one_letter_code
_entity_poly.pdbx_strand_id
1 'polypeptide(L)'
;MIRKIIISFALLSVFAVQAQHRPTPAPAQSNSILLTNCYAHLGNGKVIENAYIAFEKGVITLVADATVSRLDVSKFDKVIPIEGQHVYPGFIAPNTSLGLVEIDAIRAQNDLYEVGTFKPSVRSVIAYNADSEIIPTVRSNGVLLGQVTPRGGIISGSSSIMQFDAWNWEDAVVRADDGLHLNWPQVIHRHYDKGRILVSKVKTYEQQKREIELFFTDAKAYAKAPKGELTELRFEAMKGLFDGSKTLYVHADELKSIHEAVQFKRNMGIVKMVLVGGYDAPLAASILKEENISVLLRRVHDLATLDEDDPHASFALAKKLYDAGIVFAFQNEGDMERMGTRNLPFMAGTAVAHGLPYEEAVKALTLNAAKILGVDSQFGSLEVGKSATLFVSYGDALNVTTNQLRLAYINGRSIELSNMQTEMYLLYKKKYDKEKSK
;
A
#
# COMPACT_ATOMS: atom_id res chain seq x y z
N MET A 1 1.04 37.39 -50.39
CA MET A 1 1.71 37.32 -49.06
C MET A 1 0.82 36.65 -48.02
N ILE A 2 -0.43 37.01 -47.82
CA ILE A 2 -1.38 36.48 -46.85
C ILE A 2 -1.60 34.93 -46.99
N ARG A 3 -1.71 34.42 -48.23
CA ARG A 3 -1.95 33.00 -48.51
C ARG A 3 -0.74 32.11 -48.08
N LYS A 4 0.49 32.60 -48.13
CA LYS A 4 1.69 31.88 -47.65
C LYS A 4 1.80 31.88 -46.11
N ILE A 5 1.30 32.94 -45.45
CA ILE A 5 1.27 33.03 -43.96
C ILE A 5 0.21 32.08 -43.42
N ILE A 6 -0.95 31.91 -44.06
CA ILE A 6 -2.00 30.99 -43.64
C ILE A 6 -1.52 29.52 -43.75
N ILE A 7 -0.78 29.18 -44.82
CA ILE A 7 -0.24 27.84 -45.02
C ILE A 7 0.86 27.53 -43.99
N SER A 8 1.71 28.51 -43.64
CA SER A 8 2.73 28.36 -42.56
C SER A 8 2.09 28.22 -41.19
N PHE A 9 0.98 28.89 -40.89
CA PHE A 9 0.24 28.75 -39.63
C PHE A 9 -0.50 27.39 -39.53
N ALA A 10 -1.05 26.89 -40.64
CA ALA A 10 -1.66 25.58 -40.70
C ALA A 10 -0.64 24.43 -40.57
N LEU A 11 0.59 24.59 -41.06
CA LEU A 11 1.67 23.64 -40.86
C LEU A 11 2.22 23.63 -39.42
N LEU A 12 2.25 24.77 -38.72
CA LEU A 12 2.62 24.86 -37.30
C LEU A 12 1.61 24.21 -36.37
N SER A 13 0.30 24.27 -36.72
CA SER A 13 -0.75 23.63 -35.91
C SER A 13 -0.74 22.11 -35.99
N VAL A 14 -0.15 21.50 -37.03
CA VAL A 14 -0.05 20.02 -37.17
C VAL A 14 1.10 19.45 -36.31
N PHE A 15 2.09 20.25 -35.93
CA PHE A 15 3.17 19.81 -35.03
C PHE A 15 2.84 19.94 -33.53
N ALA A 16 1.72 20.56 -33.17
CA ALA A 16 1.35 20.78 -31.77
C ALA A 16 0.59 19.61 -31.11
N VAL A 17 0.40 18.48 -31.80
CA VAL A 17 -0.44 17.37 -31.29
C VAL A 17 0.36 16.13 -30.90
N GLN A 18 1.62 16.27 -30.58
CA GLN A 18 2.38 15.22 -29.87
C GLN A 18 2.76 15.66 -28.45
N ALA A 19 1.77 16.18 -27.72
CA ALA A 19 1.87 16.17 -26.27
C ALA A 19 1.86 14.69 -25.84
N GLN A 20 2.87 14.28 -25.09
CA GLN A 20 2.86 12.97 -24.42
C GLN A 20 1.50 12.83 -23.72
N HIS A 21 0.78 11.78 -24.07
CA HIS A 21 -0.50 11.48 -23.42
C HIS A 21 -0.19 11.10 -21.96
N ARG A 22 -0.34 12.03 -21.05
CA ARG A 22 -0.32 11.71 -19.62
C ARG A 22 -1.71 11.17 -19.26
N PRO A 23 -1.78 10.00 -18.60
CA PRO A 23 -3.04 9.49 -18.12
C PRO A 23 -3.69 10.53 -17.20
N THR A 24 -4.86 11.01 -17.55
CA THR A 24 -5.65 11.87 -16.67
C THR A 24 -6.48 11.00 -15.72
N PRO A 25 -6.74 11.45 -14.49
CA PRO A 25 -7.62 10.74 -13.58
C PRO A 25 -8.98 10.45 -14.21
N ALA A 26 -9.50 9.26 -14.00
CA ALA A 26 -10.75 8.80 -14.60
C ALA A 26 -11.93 9.66 -14.14
N PRO A 27 -12.90 9.98 -15.03
CA PRO A 27 -14.10 10.71 -14.67
C PRO A 27 -14.96 9.92 -13.68
N ALA A 28 -15.84 10.62 -12.95
CA ALA A 28 -16.79 9.98 -12.05
C ALA A 28 -17.65 8.96 -12.80
N GLN A 29 -18.00 7.85 -12.14
CA GLN A 29 -18.87 6.83 -12.71
C GLN A 29 -20.26 7.41 -13.03
N SER A 30 -20.69 7.28 -14.30
CA SER A 30 -21.99 7.76 -14.78
C SER A 30 -23.02 6.66 -14.98
N ASN A 31 -22.57 5.42 -15.20
CA ASN A 31 -23.42 4.28 -15.57
C ASN A 31 -23.35 3.18 -14.53
N SER A 32 -24.45 2.47 -14.30
CA SER A 32 -24.43 1.22 -13.56
C SER A 32 -23.69 0.14 -14.37
N ILE A 33 -22.79 -0.60 -13.72
CA ILE A 33 -21.96 -1.64 -14.35
C ILE A 33 -22.24 -2.97 -13.69
N LEU A 34 -22.48 -4.00 -14.53
CA LEU A 34 -22.56 -5.40 -14.11
C LEU A 34 -21.43 -6.21 -14.75
N LEU A 35 -20.59 -6.82 -13.93
CA LEU A 35 -19.65 -7.85 -14.35
C LEU A 35 -20.32 -9.21 -14.22
N THR A 36 -20.25 -10.03 -15.26
CA THR A 36 -20.88 -11.36 -15.31
C THR A 36 -19.84 -12.45 -15.55
N ASN A 37 -20.12 -13.66 -15.09
CA ASN A 37 -19.25 -14.82 -15.25
C ASN A 37 -17.84 -14.57 -14.72
N CYS A 38 -17.77 -14.10 -13.46
CA CYS A 38 -16.53 -13.74 -12.77
C CYS A 38 -16.07 -14.90 -11.89
N TYR A 39 -14.77 -15.21 -11.88
CA TYR A 39 -14.15 -15.94 -10.78
C TYR A 39 -13.75 -14.92 -9.70
N ALA A 40 -14.58 -14.75 -8.68
CA ALA A 40 -14.47 -13.64 -7.74
C ALA A 40 -13.79 -14.04 -6.43
N HIS A 41 -12.62 -13.47 -6.17
CA HIS A 41 -11.94 -13.51 -4.87
C HIS A 41 -12.49 -12.38 -4.01
N LEU A 42 -13.26 -12.71 -2.96
CA LEU A 42 -13.97 -11.68 -2.20
C LEU A 42 -13.07 -10.86 -1.28
N GLY A 43 -11.81 -11.25 -1.08
CA GLY A 43 -10.87 -10.60 -0.16
C GLY A 43 -11.10 -10.92 1.33
N ASN A 44 -12.16 -11.66 1.66
CA ASN A 44 -12.51 -12.07 3.03
C ASN A 44 -12.23 -13.57 3.31
N GLY A 45 -11.45 -14.22 2.44
CA GLY A 45 -11.15 -15.65 2.51
C GLY A 45 -12.12 -16.53 1.74
N LYS A 46 -13.09 -15.96 1.02
CA LYS A 46 -14.09 -16.70 0.22
C LYS A 46 -13.94 -16.40 -1.27
N VAL A 47 -14.39 -17.36 -2.08
CA VAL A 47 -14.45 -17.30 -3.54
C VAL A 47 -15.86 -17.57 -4.02
N ILE A 48 -16.29 -16.96 -5.13
CA ILE A 48 -17.46 -17.32 -5.92
C ILE A 48 -16.98 -17.60 -7.34
N GLU A 49 -17.07 -18.87 -7.79
CA GLU A 49 -16.52 -19.31 -9.08
C GLU A 49 -17.26 -18.72 -10.28
N ASN A 50 -18.55 -18.45 -10.14
CA ASN A 50 -19.35 -17.79 -11.17
C ASN A 50 -20.18 -16.67 -10.53
N ALA A 51 -19.58 -15.49 -10.42
CA ALA A 51 -20.19 -14.36 -9.75
C ALA A 51 -20.82 -13.34 -10.68
N TYR A 52 -21.87 -12.69 -10.17
CA TYR A 52 -22.31 -11.36 -10.57
C TYR A 52 -21.74 -10.33 -9.60
N ILE A 53 -21.13 -9.27 -10.15
CA ILE A 53 -20.69 -8.12 -9.36
C ILE A 53 -21.22 -6.87 -10.04
N ALA A 54 -22.08 -6.12 -9.34
CA ALA A 54 -22.59 -4.85 -9.85
C ALA A 54 -22.17 -3.69 -8.96
N PHE A 55 -21.99 -2.54 -9.59
CA PHE A 55 -21.66 -1.31 -8.89
C PHE A 55 -22.18 -0.08 -9.63
N GLU A 56 -22.55 0.93 -8.86
CA GLU A 56 -23.07 2.21 -9.31
C GLU A 56 -22.65 3.31 -8.36
N LYS A 57 -22.38 4.51 -8.88
CA LYS A 57 -21.98 5.69 -8.11
C LYS A 57 -20.80 5.41 -7.14
N GLY A 58 -19.86 4.60 -7.58
CA GLY A 58 -18.66 4.26 -6.83
C GLY A 58 -18.82 3.15 -5.79
N VAL A 59 -20.02 2.58 -5.62
CA VAL A 59 -20.34 1.61 -4.57
C VAL A 59 -20.79 0.28 -5.17
N ILE A 60 -20.34 -0.85 -4.58
CA ILE A 60 -20.80 -2.18 -4.93
C ILE A 60 -22.25 -2.34 -4.48
N THR A 61 -23.14 -2.66 -5.43
CA THR A 61 -24.59 -2.82 -5.20
C THR A 61 -25.04 -4.27 -5.17
N LEU A 62 -24.26 -5.17 -5.79
CA LEU A 62 -24.55 -6.61 -5.84
C LEU A 62 -23.26 -7.42 -5.85
N VAL A 63 -23.22 -8.48 -5.06
CA VAL A 63 -22.27 -9.60 -5.18
C VAL A 63 -23.09 -10.87 -4.98
N ALA A 64 -23.21 -11.71 -6.00
CA ALA A 64 -24.04 -12.91 -5.93
C ALA A 64 -23.46 -14.05 -6.78
N ASP A 65 -23.74 -15.27 -6.37
CA ASP A 65 -23.46 -16.49 -7.15
C ASP A 65 -24.49 -16.64 -8.26
N ALA A 66 -24.02 -16.62 -9.52
CA ALA A 66 -24.86 -16.73 -10.72
C ALA A 66 -25.48 -18.11 -10.89
N THR A 67 -24.99 -19.14 -10.20
CA THR A 67 -25.53 -20.50 -10.28
C THR A 67 -26.86 -20.64 -9.53
N VAL A 68 -27.07 -19.82 -8.50
CA VAL A 68 -28.26 -19.84 -7.64
C VAL A 68 -29.10 -18.57 -7.75
N SER A 69 -28.55 -17.49 -8.28
CA SER A 69 -29.21 -16.18 -8.38
C SER A 69 -29.68 -15.92 -9.81
N ARG A 70 -30.97 -15.57 -9.98
CA ARG A 70 -31.48 -15.05 -11.26
C ARG A 70 -31.48 -13.54 -11.24
N LEU A 71 -30.81 -12.95 -12.22
CA LEU A 71 -30.67 -11.49 -12.34
C LEU A 71 -31.20 -11.03 -13.70
N ASP A 72 -32.01 -9.99 -13.68
CA ASP A 72 -32.41 -9.26 -14.89
C ASP A 72 -31.27 -8.31 -15.29
N VAL A 73 -30.45 -8.74 -16.24
CA VAL A 73 -29.28 -7.99 -16.72
C VAL A 73 -29.64 -6.71 -17.45
N SER A 74 -30.89 -6.58 -17.95
CA SER A 74 -31.36 -5.39 -18.68
C SER A 74 -31.51 -4.14 -17.81
N LYS A 75 -31.45 -4.31 -16.47
CA LYS A 75 -31.50 -3.20 -15.50
C LYS A 75 -30.19 -2.44 -15.36
N PHE A 76 -29.10 -2.90 -15.98
CA PHE A 76 -27.80 -2.27 -15.91
C PHE A 76 -27.47 -1.57 -17.24
N ASP A 77 -26.90 -0.36 -17.14
CA ASP A 77 -26.53 0.42 -18.33
C ASP A 77 -25.39 -0.25 -19.10
N LYS A 78 -24.47 -0.93 -18.39
CA LYS A 78 -23.34 -1.63 -18.99
C LYS A 78 -23.16 -3.02 -18.39
N VAL A 79 -23.23 -4.04 -19.23
CA VAL A 79 -22.96 -5.44 -18.87
C VAL A 79 -21.65 -5.86 -19.51
N ILE A 80 -20.71 -6.34 -18.71
CA ILE A 80 -19.38 -6.75 -19.15
C ILE A 80 -19.17 -8.23 -18.83
N PRO A 81 -19.10 -9.11 -19.84
CA PRO A 81 -18.75 -10.51 -19.62
C PRO A 81 -17.27 -10.63 -19.28
N ILE A 82 -16.97 -11.30 -18.18
CA ILE A 82 -15.62 -11.50 -17.66
C ILE A 82 -15.04 -12.85 -18.09
N GLU A 83 -15.91 -13.77 -18.55
CA GLU A 83 -15.50 -15.04 -19.19
C GLU A 83 -14.65 -15.96 -18.28
N GLY A 84 -14.99 -15.98 -16.99
CA GLY A 84 -14.27 -16.79 -16.01
C GLY A 84 -12.93 -16.21 -15.54
N GLN A 85 -12.58 -15.00 -15.99
CA GLN A 85 -11.38 -14.31 -15.51
C GLN A 85 -11.52 -13.93 -14.02
N HIS A 86 -10.38 -13.67 -13.38
CA HIS A 86 -10.30 -13.41 -11.96
C HIS A 86 -10.66 -11.96 -11.61
N VAL A 87 -11.49 -11.77 -10.60
CA VAL A 87 -11.83 -10.45 -10.05
C VAL A 87 -11.38 -10.39 -8.60
N TYR A 88 -10.65 -9.33 -8.26
CA TYR A 88 -10.10 -9.09 -6.92
C TYR A 88 -10.51 -7.70 -6.41
N PRO A 89 -10.64 -7.51 -5.08
CA PRO A 89 -10.60 -6.16 -4.51
C PRO A 89 -9.24 -5.53 -4.84
N GLY A 90 -9.19 -4.21 -5.00
CA GLY A 90 -7.93 -3.50 -5.16
C GLY A 90 -6.94 -3.83 -4.04
N PHE A 91 -5.73 -4.22 -4.39
CA PHE A 91 -4.67 -4.47 -3.43
C PHE A 91 -4.25 -3.16 -2.75
N ILE A 92 -3.88 -3.25 -1.50
CA ILE A 92 -3.50 -2.12 -0.66
C ILE A 92 -2.03 -2.29 -0.25
N ALA A 93 -1.22 -1.26 -0.48
CA ALA A 93 0.19 -1.22 -0.10
C ALA A 93 0.38 -0.40 1.18
N PRO A 94 0.42 -1.02 2.38
CA PRO A 94 0.78 -0.31 3.60
C PRO A 94 2.24 0.14 3.58
N ASN A 95 2.55 1.17 4.35
CA ASN A 95 3.91 1.62 4.63
C ASN A 95 4.77 1.82 3.36
N THR A 96 4.22 2.49 2.35
CA THR A 96 4.92 2.80 1.09
C THR A 96 5.39 4.25 1.05
N SER A 97 6.41 4.54 0.24
CA SER A 97 6.89 5.90 -0.05
C SER A 97 6.44 6.42 -1.43
N LEU A 98 5.46 5.78 -2.06
CA LEU A 98 4.90 6.21 -3.34
C LEU A 98 4.43 7.66 -3.28
N GLY A 99 4.82 8.45 -4.30
CA GLY A 99 4.49 9.87 -4.40
C GLY A 99 5.31 10.80 -3.51
N LEU A 100 6.21 10.29 -2.63
CA LEU A 100 7.13 11.13 -1.84
C LEU A 100 8.50 11.28 -2.49
N VAL A 101 8.84 10.46 -3.45
CA VAL A 101 10.12 10.51 -4.13
C VAL A 101 10.01 9.89 -5.53
N GLU A 102 10.59 10.60 -6.52
CA GLU A 102 10.67 10.11 -7.90
C GLU A 102 12.08 9.57 -8.18
N ILE A 103 13.08 10.44 -8.12
CA ILE A 103 14.49 10.10 -8.35
C ILE A 103 15.28 10.36 -7.07
N ASP A 104 15.79 9.31 -6.43
CA ASP A 104 16.50 9.40 -5.14
C ASP A 104 17.70 10.34 -5.16
N ALA A 105 18.43 10.36 -6.27
CA ALA A 105 19.62 11.18 -6.43
C ALA A 105 19.34 12.69 -6.58
N ILE A 106 18.08 13.07 -6.80
CA ILE A 106 17.69 14.48 -6.98
C ILE A 106 16.99 14.97 -5.71
N ARG A 107 17.71 15.75 -4.91
CA ARG A 107 17.21 16.29 -3.62
C ARG A 107 15.86 17.02 -3.75
N ALA A 108 15.63 17.75 -4.83
CA ALA A 108 14.40 18.51 -5.09
C ALA A 108 13.18 17.62 -5.39
N GLN A 109 13.36 16.32 -5.60
CA GLN A 109 12.29 15.33 -5.86
C GLN A 109 12.20 14.29 -4.73
N ASN A 110 12.82 14.55 -3.59
CA ASN A 110 12.89 13.63 -2.47
C ASN A 110 12.32 14.28 -1.21
N ASP A 111 11.03 14.10 -0.99
CA ASP A 111 10.27 14.55 0.17
C ASP A 111 10.06 13.42 1.20
N LEU A 112 10.87 12.35 1.07
CA LEU A 112 10.81 11.19 1.96
C LEU A 112 11.30 11.51 3.37
N TYR A 113 12.30 12.39 3.47
CA TYR A 113 13.00 12.72 4.71
C TYR A 113 12.87 14.19 5.06
N GLU A 114 12.54 14.48 6.31
CA GLU A 114 12.59 15.82 6.90
C GLU A 114 13.67 15.89 7.98
N VAL A 115 14.16 17.10 8.28
CA VAL A 115 15.18 17.32 9.31
C VAL A 115 14.61 17.10 10.71
N GLY A 116 15.40 16.45 11.56
CA GLY A 116 15.08 16.22 12.97
C GLY A 116 14.91 14.74 13.34
N THR A 117 14.95 14.47 14.63
CA THR A 117 14.88 13.13 15.21
C THR A 117 13.43 12.75 15.59
N PHE A 118 12.70 13.67 16.22
CA PHE A 118 11.30 13.50 16.60
C PHE A 118 10.43 14.45 15.79
N LYS A 119 9.74 13.91 14.77
CA LYS A 119 9.01 14.69 13.76
C LYS A 119 7.51 14.34 13.65
N PRO A 120 6.77 14.18 14.74
CA PRO A 120 5.37 13.73 14.65
C PRO A 120 4.45 14.68 13.88
N SER A 121 4.81 15.97 13.74
CA SER A 121 4.07 16.98 12.98
C SER A 121 4.33 16.96 11.48
N VAL A 122 5.32 16.18 11.01
CA VAL A 122 5.55 15.99 9.56
C VAL A 122 4.43 15.12 8.99
N ARG A 123 3.85 15.53 7.86
CA ARG A 123 2.66 14.91 7.27
C ARG A 123 2.93 14.51 5.83
N SER A 124 2.85 13.22 5.53
CA SER A 124 3.07 12.70 4.18
C SER A 124 2.06 13.21 3.15
N VAL A 125 0.81 13.48 3.58
CA VAL A 125 -0.26 13.90 2.68
C VAL A 125 0.06 15.18 1.92
N ILE A 126 0.75 16.14 2.56
CA ILE A 126 1.08 17.43 1.94
C ILE A 126 2.19 17.30 0.88
N ALA A 127 3.08 16.33 1.05
CA ALA A 127 4.19 16.08 0.13
C ALA A 127 3.83 15.09 -0.99
N TYR A 128 2.62 14.50 -0.95
CA TYR A 128 2.22 13.48 -1.90
C TYR A 128 2.06 14.05 -3.32
N ASN A 129 2.85 13.51 -4.25
CA ASN A 129 2.76 13.79 -5.68
C ASN A 129 1.85 12.77 -6.37
N ALA A 130 0.63 13.21 -6.75
CA ALA A 130 -0.32 12.38 -7.49
C ALA A 130 0.13 12.10 -8.94
N ASP A 131 1.01 12.95 -9.50
CA ASP A 131 1.55 12.82 -10.86
C ASP A 131 2.80 11.93 -10.94
N SER A 132 3.10 11.15 -9.90
CA SER A 132 4.24 10.23 -9.88
C SER A 132 4.17 9.22 -11.03
N GLU A 133 5.22 9.15 -11.86
CA GLU A 133 5.35 8.19 -12.96
C GLU A 133 5.44 6.72 -12.49
N ILE A 134 5.67 6.50 -11.19
CA ILE A 134 5.73 5.18 -10.58
C ILE A 134 4.33 4.61 -10.33
N ILE A 135 3.37 5.46 -9.98
CA ILE A 135 2.00 5.06 -9.62
C ILE A 135 1.30 4.26 -10.74
N PRO A 136 1.33 4.67 -12.02
CA PRO A 136 0.76 3.86 -13.12
C PRO A 136 1.33 2.45 -13.22
N THR A 137 2.63 2.28 -12.95
CA THR A 137 3.28 0.96 -12.95
C THR A 137 2.79 0.08 -11.80
N VAL A 138 2.51 0.68 -10.65
CA VAL A 138 1.98 -0.04 -9.47
C VAL A 138 0.51 -0.43 -9.69
N ARG A 139 -0.29 0.45 -10.29
CA ARG A 139 -1.69 0.18 -10.65
C ARG A 139 -1.82 -0.99 -11.63
N SER A 140 -0.89 -1.11 -12.58
CA SER A 140 -0.91 -2.18 -13.58
C SER A 140 -0.78 -3.60 -13.00
N ASN A 141 -0.40 -3.72 -11.71
CA ASN A 141 -0.35 -4.99 -10.98
C ASN A 141 -1.45 -5.12 -9.90
N GLY A 142 -2.48 -4.26 -9.95
CA GLY A 142 -3.65 -4.36 -9.08
C GLY A 142 -3.54 -3.64 -7.74
N VAL A 143 -2.43 -2.94 -7.45
CA VAL A 143 -2.29 -2.14 -6.23
C VAL A 143 -2.92 -0.77 -6.48
N LEU A 144 -4.08 -0.53 -5.85
CA LEU A 144 -4.93 0.63 -6.14
C LEU A 144 -4.97 1.66 -5.02
N LEU A 145 -4.52 1.27 -3.82
CA LEU A 145 -4.40 2.14 -2.65
C LEU A 145 -3.06 1.91 -1.95
N GLY A 146 -2.62 2.89 -1.16
CA GLY A 146 -1.46 2.73 -0.29
C GLY A 146 -1.47 3.68 0.89
N GLN A 147 -0.79 3.26 1.97
CA GLN A 147 -0.47 4.13 3.09
C GLN A 147 0.90 4.75 2.80
N VAL A 148 0.89 6.03 2.49
CA VAL A 148 2.08 6.81 2.19
C VAL A 148 2.72 7.28 3.49
N THR A 149 4.00 6.92 3.69
CA THR A 149 4.69 7.04 4.97
C THR A 149 6.02 7.78 4.82
N PRO A 150 6.27 8.85 5.59
CA PRO A 150 7.58 9.51 5.62
C PRO A 150 8.62 8.63 6.32
N ARG A 151 9.89 8.91 6.12
CA ARG A 151 11.02 8.12 6.64
C ARG A 151 11.97 8.95 7.50
N GLY A 152 12.83 8.24 8.20
CA GLY A 152 13.95 8.80 8.97
C GLY A 152 13.58 9.41 10.32
N GLY A 153 14.61 9.58 11.16
CA GLY A 153 14.45 9.97 12.57
C GLY A 153 13.92 8.82 13.44
N ILE A 154 13.73 9.08 14.70
CA ILE A 154 13.09 8.16 15.65
C ILE A 154 11.57 8.18 15.41
N ILE A 155 10.95 9.36 15.30
CA ILE A 155 9.58 9.50 14.82
C ILE A 155 9.66 10.11 13.43
N SER A 156 9.23 9.34 12.41
CA SER A 156 9.32 9.76 11.01
C SER A 156 8.28 10.79 10.62
N GLY A 157 7.11 10.76 11.23
CA GLY A 157 5.96 11.62 10.92
C GLY A 157 4.66 10.85 10.83
N SER A 158 3.61 11.54 10.35
CA SER A 158 2.28 10.99 10.12
C SER A 158 2.15 10.43 8.70
N SER A 159 1.67 9.18 8.60
CA SER A 159 1.25 8.56 7.34
C SER A 159 -0.16 8.98 6.94
N SER A 160 -0.51 8.73 5.68
CA SER A 160 -1.86 8.95 5.15
C SER A 160 -2.20 7.91 4.10
N ILE A 161 -3.49 7.55 3.99
CA ILE A 161 -3.95 6.55 3.03
C ILE A 161 -4.46 7.26 1.79
N MET A 162 -3.89 6.88 0.63
CA MET A 162 -4.13 7.51 -0.66
C MET A 162 -4.68 6.48 -1.65
N GLN A 163 -5.58 6.90 -2.51
CA GLN A 163 -5.96 6.17 -3.72
C GLN A 163 -5.10 6.63 -4.90
N PHE A 164 -4.85 5.74 -5.86
CA PHE A 164 -3.83 5.95 -6.89
C PHE A 164 -4.38 6.41 -8.25
N ASP A 165 -5.45 7.21 -8.27
CA ASP A 165 -5.98 7.83 -9.48
C ASP A 165 -6.63 9.19 -9.14
N ALA A 166 -5.82 10.24 -9.04
CA ALA A 166 -6.24 11.54 -8.53
C ALA A 166 -5.52 12.69 -9.22
N TRP A 167 -6.13 13.89 -9.23
CA TRP A 167 -5.52 15.10 -9.76
C TRP A 167 -4.46 15.70 -8.83
N ASN A 168 -4.66 15.56 -7.53
CA ASN A 168 -3.78 16.11 -6.48
C ASN A 168 -3.95 15.30 -5.19
N TRP A 169 -3.26 15.68 -4.13
CA TRP A 169 -3.34 14.98 -2.84
C TRP A 169 -4.73 15.09 -2.18
N GLU A 170 -5.48 16.18 -2.42
CA GLU A 170 -6.83 16.37 -1.87
C GLU A 170 -7.83 15.37 -2.47
N ASP A 171 -7.72 15.11 -3.77
CA ASP A 171 -8.51 14.07 -4.45
C ASP A 171 -8.05 12.66 -4.11
N ALA A 172 -6.75 12.49 -3.82
CA ALA A 172 -6.15 11.19 -3.55
C ALA A 172 -6.45 10.68 -2.14
N VAL A 173 -6.61 11.59 -1.17
CA VAL A 173 -6.68 11.22 0.24
C VAL A 173 -7.95 10.43 0.57
N VAL A 174 -7.77 9.23 1.13
CA VAL A 174 -8.83 8.40 1.71
C VAL A 174 -8.93 8.66 3.21
N ARG A 175 -7.78 8.72 3.89
CA ARG A 175 -7.67 9.03 5.30
C ARG A 175 -6.36 9.76 5.57
N ALA A 176 -6.44 11.01 5.99
CA ALA A 176 -5.28 11.81 6.37
C ALA A 176 -4.80 11.45 7.78
N ASP A 177 -3.47 11.49 7.98
CA ASP A 177 -2.81 11.39 9.29
C ASP A 177 -3.28 10.20 10.12
N ASP A 178 -3.38 9.02 9.49
CA ASP A 178 -3.93 7.79 10.09
C ASP A 178 -3.12 7.28 11.27
N GLY A 179 -1.81 7.58 11.31
CA GLY A 179 -0.94 7.17 12.39
C GLY A 179 0.46 7.78 12.34
N LEU A 180 1.22 7.49 13.36
CA LEU A 180 2.61 7.92 13.53
C LEU A 180 3.55 6.73 13.42
N HIS A 181 4.69 6.92 12.74
CA HIS A 181 5.72 5.90 12.55
C HIS A 181 6.89 6.13 13.52
N LEU A 182 7.11 5.16 14.41
CA LEU A 182 8.19 5.10 15.40
C LEU A 182 9.20 4.03 15.01
N ASN A 183 10.41 4.43 14.69
CA ASN A 183 11.54 3.51 14.52
C ASN A 183 12.09 3.15 15.90
N TRP A 184 11.77 1.93 16.36
CA TRP A 184 12.30 1.44 17.63
C TRP A 184 13.82 1.27 17.54
N PRO A 185 14.59 1.60 18.58
CA PRO A 185 16.03 1.44 18.57
C PRO A 185 16.44 0.01 18.22
N GLN A 186 17.48 -0.13 17.41
CA GLN A 186 18.04 -1.43 17.08
C GLN A 186 18.90 -1.95 18.23
N VAL A 187 18.71 -3.20 18.62
CA VAL A 187 19.55 -3.87 19.65
C VAL A 187 20.92 -4.22 19.09
N ILE A 188 20.94 -4.63 17.83
CA ILE A 188 22.14 -5.04 17.11
C ILE A 188 22.26 -4.27 15.81
N HIS A 189 23.50 -3.99 15.44
CA HIS A 189 23.86 -3.46 14.14
C HIS A 189 24.44 -4.59 13.30
N ARG A 190 23.86 -4.83 12.12
CA ARG A 190 24.33 -5.81 11.14
C ARG A 190 25.16 -5.10 10.09
N HIS A 191 26.33 -5.67 9.83
CA HIS A 191 27.27 -5.15 8.86
C HIS A 191 27.72 -6.30 7.96
N TYR A 192 27.64 -6.10 6.64
CA TYR A 192 28.09 -7.09 5.67
C TYR A 192 29.57 -6.84 5.33
N ASP A 193 30.42 -7.81 5.61
CA ASP A 193 31.85 -7.76 5.27
C ASP A 193 32.31 -9.10 4.66
N LYS A 194 32.92 -9.03 3.48
CA LYS A 194 33.52 -10.19 2.78
C LYS A 194 32.64 -11.43 2.69
N GLY A 195 31.35 -11.26 2.47
CA GLY A 195 30.39 -12.36 2.32
C GLY A 195 29.84 -12.91 3.65
N ARG A 196 30.09 -12.23 4.77
CA ARG A 196 29.58 -12.61 6.10
C ARG A 196 28.78 -11.47 6.74
N ILE A 197 27.78 -11.82 7.49
CA ILE A 197 27.01 -10.87 8.30
C ILE A 197 27.70 -10.76 9.67
N LEU A 198 28.29 -9.60 9.94
CA LEU A 198 28.88 -9.29 11.25
C LEU A 198 27.84 -8.57 12.10
N VAL A 199 27.74 -8.98 13.35
CA VAL A 199 26.77 -8.45 14.32
C VAL A 199 27.50 -7.74 15.45
N SER A 200 27.07 -6.52 15.79
CA SER A 200 27.57 -5.77 16.94
C SER A 200 26.43 -5.17 17.75
N LYS A 201 26.62 -5.04 19.08
CA LYS A 201 25.62 -4.38 19.93
C LYS A 201 25.61 -2.87 19.71
N VAL A 202 24.42 -2.29 19.64
CA VAL A 202 24.24 -0.84 19.57
C VAL A 202 24.39 -0.23 20.96
N LYS A 203 25.45 0.57 21.15
CA LYS A 203 25.79 1.15 22.48
C LYS A 203 24.77 2.21 22.92
N THR A 204 24.08 2.87 22.02
CA THR A 204 23.11 3.95 22.30
C THR A 204 21.69 3.44 22.52
N TYR A 205 21.45 2.13 22.49
CA TYR A 205 20.11 1.53 22.59
C TYR A 205 19.31 2.04 23.80
N GLU A 206 19.86 1.90 25.01
CA GLU A 206 19.19 2.30 26.24
C GLU A 206 19.00 3.83 26.35
N GLN A 207 19.91 4.61 25.78
CA GLN A 207 19.76 6.05 25.71
C GLN A 207 18.61 6.45 24.81
N GLN A 208 18.57 5.94 23.59
CA GLN A 208 17.49 6.23 22.63
C GLN A 208 16.13 5.82 23.18
N LYS A 209 16.04 4.66 23.84
CA LYS A 209 14.81 4.22 24.49
C LYS A 209 14.33 5.21 25.56
N ARG A 210 15.23 5.70 26.43
CA ARG A 210 14.88 6.73 27.42
C ARG A 210 14.43 8.05 26.77
N GLU A 211 15.06 8.46 25.69
CA GLU A 211 14.66 9.66 24.94
C GLU A 211 13.23 9.51 24.37
N ILE A 212 12.89 8.35 23.86
CA ILE A 212 11.52 8.03 23.40
C ILE A 212 10.54 8.10 24.57
N GLU A 213 10.85 7.43 25.69
CA GLU A 213 9.99 7.40 26.87
C GLU A 213 9.72 8.81 27.44
N LEU A 214 10.73 9.65 27.51
CA LEU A 214 10.60 11.05 27.96
C LEU A 214 9.71 11.85 26.99
N PHE A 215 9.97 11.76 25.67
CA PHE A 215 9.21 12.49 24.68
C PHE A 215 7.72 12.11 24.67
N PHE A 216 7.40 10.82 24.81
CA PHE A 216 6.00 10.35 24.92
C PHE A 216 5.35 10.71 26.26
N THR A 217 6.12 10.78 27.34
CA THR A 217 5.64 11.24 28.65
C THR A 217 5.20 12.70 28.56
N ASP A 218 6.03 13.57 27.95
CA ASP A 218 5.70 14.97 27.72
C ASP A 218 4.48 15.12 26.80
N ALA A 219 4.41 14.35 25.70
CA ALA A 219 3.25 14.34 24.81
C ALA A 219 1.97 13.92 25.52
N LYS A 220 2.03 12.91 26.41
CA LYS A 220 0.90 12.44 27.21
C LYS A 220 0.45 13.49 28.23
N ALA A 221 1.38 14.19 28.85
CA ALA A 221 1.09 15.30 29.75
C ALA A 221 0.40 16.44 29.00
N TYR A 222 0.92 16.81 27.82
CA TYR A 222 0.32 17.80 26.94
C TYR A 222 -1.10 17.42 26.50
N ALA A 223 -1.33 16.15 26.15
CA ALA A 223 -2.65 15.68 25.71
C ALA A 223 -3.72 15.80 26.83
N LYS A 224 -3.31 15.71 28.10
CA LYS A 224 -4.20 15.82 29.29
C LYS A 224 -4.37 17.26 29.80
N ALA A 225 -3.46 18.14 29.41
CA ALA A 225 -3.50 19.53 29.86
C ALA A 225 -4.68 20.28 29.23
N PRO A 226 -5.27 21.27 29.93
CA PRO A 226 -6.22 22.21 29.32
C PRO A 226 -5.55 22.90 28.12
N LYS A 227 -6.36 23.27 27.12
CA LYS A 227 -5.83 23.98 25.95
C LYS A 227 -5.20 25.30 26.39
N GLY A 228 -3.89 25.40 26.25
CA GLY A 228 -3.10 26.59 26.57
C GLY A 228 -3.07 27.61 25.42
N GLU A 229 -2.45 28.75 25.65
CA GLU A 229 -2.25 29.80 24.66
C GLU A 229 -1.27 29.41 23.56
N LEU A 230 -0.27 28.57 23.88
CA LEU A 230 0.75 28.07 22.96
C LEU A 230 0.46 26.64 22.53
N THR A 231 0.51 26.40 21.22
CA THR A 231 0.34 25.08 20.64
C THR A 231 1.70 24.49 20.26
N GLU A 232 2.08 23.35 20.86
CA GLU A 232 3.24 22.58 20.44
C GLU A 232 2.79 21.57 19.35
N LEU A 233 3.07 21.88 18.09
CA LEU A 233 2.59 21.10 16.95
C LEU A 233 3.01 19.62 16.99
N ARG A 234 4.19 19.31 17.55
CA ARG A 234 4.66 17.93 17.68
C ARG A 234 3.77 17.12 18.63
N PHE A 235 3.42 17.68 19.77
CA PHE A 235 2.54 17.01 20.74
C PHE A 235 1.08 17.01 20.30
N GLU A 236 0.65 18.07 19.60
CA GLU A 236 -0.69 18.10 19.01
C GLU A 236 -0.91 16.94 18.03
N ALA A 237 0.09 16.65 17.19
CA ALA A 237 0.06 15.53 16.26
C ALA A 237 -0.04 14.15 16.94
N MET A 238 0.39 14.06 18.23
CA MET A 238 0.43 12.81 18.99
C MET A 238 -0.84 12.53 19.80
N LYS A 239 -1.74 13.48 19.99
CA LYS A 239 -2.96 13.33 20.83
C LYS A 239 -3.78 12.11 20.46
N GLY A 240 -3.94 11.85 19.16
CA GLY A 240 -4.70 10.71 18.65
C GLY A 240 -4.16 9.33 19.04
N LEU A 241 -2.93 9.22 19.52
CA LEU A 241 -2.37 7.97 20.05
C LEU A 241 -3.01 7.59 21.39
N PHE A 242 -3.42 8.58 22.19
CA PHE A 242 -3.95 8.40 23.54
C PHE A 242 -5.47 8.28 23.57
N ASP A 243 -6.18 8.75 22.53
CA ASP A 243 -7.64 8.62 22.37
C ASP A 243 -8.06 7.53 21.39
N GLY A 244 -7.08 6.93 20.65
CA GLY A 244 -7.31 5.86 19.69
C GLY A 244 -7.77 6.31 18.31
N SER A 245 -7.78 7.61 18.01
CA SER A 245 -8.08 8.13 16.66
C SER A 245 -6.92 7.91 15.69
N LYS A 246 -5.67 7.80 16.19
CA LYS A 246 -4.46 7.47 15.44
C LYS A 246 -3.84 6.15 15.90
N THR A 247 -3.12 5.50 15.00
CA THR A 247 -2.35 4.28 15.26
C THR A 247 -0.86 4.61 15.43
N LEU A 248 -0.18 3.96 16.38
CA LEU A 248 1.26 3.96 16.46
C LEU A 248 1.81 2.78 15.67
N TYR A 249 2.54 3.04 14.58
CA TYR A 249 3.25 2.05 13.78
C TYR A 249 4.69 1.96 14.30
N VAL A 250 5.04 0.82 14.93
CA VAL A 250 6.37 0.63 15.52
C VAL A 250 7.18 -0.30 14.64
N HIS A 251 8.29 0.21 14.10
CA HIS A 251 9.23 -0.55 13.29
C HIS A 251 10.20 -1.30 14.19
N ALA A 252 10.07 -2.62 14.27
CA ALA A 252 10.94 -3.50 15.07
C ALA A 252 10.93 -4.93 14.52
N ASP A 253 12.08 -5.57 14.47
CA ASP A 253 12.29 -6.92 13.95
C ASP A 253 12.65 -7.93 15.04
N GLU A 254 13.54 -7.57 15.97
CA GLU A 254 14.08 -8.49 16.97
C GLU A 254 13.10 -8.72 18.12
N LEU A 255 13.05 -9.94 18.65
CA LEU A 255 12.17 -10.36 19.74
C LEU A 255 12.24 -9.42 20.95
N LYS A 256 13.45 -9.01 21.36
CA LYS A 256 13.64 -8.06 22.47
C LYS A 256 12.96 -6.73 22.20
N SER A 257 13.17 -6.17 21.00
CA SER A 257 12.58 -4.90 20.59
C SER A 257 11.06 -4.97 20.52
N ILE A 258 10.50 -6.07 20.03
CA ILE A 258 9.05 -6.31 19.97
C ILE A 258 8.46 -6.34 21.39
N HIS A 259 9.05 -7.10 22.32
CA HIS A 259 8.58 -7.17 23.71
C HIS A 259 8.64 -5.81 24.40
N GLU A 260 9.73 -5.07 24.24
CA GLU A 260 9.89 -3.76 24.85
C GLU A 260 8.95 -2.72 24.23
N ALA A 261 8.70 -2.76 22.93
CA ALA A 261 7.72 -1.90 22.26
C ALA A 261 6.28 -2.17 22.76
N VAL A 262 5.92 -3.43 22.98
CA VAL A 262 4.61 -3.79 23.56
C VAL A 262 4.51 -3.30 25.01
N GLN A 263 5.55 -3.46 25.81
CA GLN A 263 5.58 -2.93 27.16
C GLN A 263 5.51 -1.39 27.19
N PHE A 264 6.17 -0.73 26.26
CA PHE A 264 6.09 0.71 26.07
C PHE A 264 4.65 1.17 25.75
N LYS A 265 3.93 0.47 24.83
CA LYS A 265 2.52 0.72 24.54
C LYS A 265 1.69 0.72 25.84
N ARG A 266 1.86 -0.32 26.67
CA ARG A 266 1.16 -0.46 27.97
C ARG A 266 1.44 0.71 28.90
N ASN A 267 2.73 1.02 29.11
CA ASN A 267 3.19 2.06 30.04
C ASN A 267 2.72 3.45 29.62
N MET A 268 2.78 3.75 28.34
CA MET A 268 2.36 5.05 27.80
C MET A 268 0.82 5.17 27.66
N GLY A 269 0.10 4.06 27.69
CA GLY A 269 -1.35 4.04 27.50
C GLY A 269 -1.76 4.34 26.07
N ILE A 270 -0.97 3.86 25.10
CA ILE A 270 -1.27 3.98 23.67
C ILE A 270 -2.37 2.99 23.33
N VAL A 271 -3.44 3.48 22.67
CA VAL A 271 -4.64 2.69 22.43
C VAL A 271 -4.44 1.68 21.31
N LYS A 272 -3.91 2.14 20.15
CA LYS A 272 -3.69 1.30 18.97
C LYS A 272 -2.22 1.26 18.58
N MET A 273 -1.71 0.05 18.34
CA MET A 273 -0.36 -0.17 17.86
C MET A 273 -0.37 -1.23 16.76
N VAL A 274 0.49 -1.05 15.76
CA VAL A 274 0.79 -2.00 14.70
C VAL A 274 2.30 -2.20 14.67
N LEU A 275 2.74 -3.45 14.60
CA LEU A 275 4.15 -3.78 14.41
C LEU A 275 4.49 -3.72 12.91
N VAL A 276 5.56 -3.05 12.55
CA VAL A 276 6.10 -3.00 11.18
C VAL A 276 7.43 -3.74 11.14
N GLY A 277 7.60 -4.65 10.20
CA GLY A 277 8.75 -5.57 10.13
C GLY A 277 8.42 -6.90 10.79
N GLY A 278 8.80 -7.07 12.05
CA GLY A 278 8.42 -8.23 12.86
C GLY A 278 9.01 -9.54 12.39
N TYR A 279 10.31 -9.59 12.06
CA TYR A 279 10.98 -10.84 11.70
C TYR A 279 10.79 -11.93 12.75
N ASP A 280 10.91 -11.56 14.05
CA ASP A 280 10.71 -12.45 15.20
C ASP A 280 9.25 -12.44 15.73
N ALA A 281 8.30 -11.79 15.04
CA ALA A 281 6.91 -11.70 15.48
C ALA A 281 6.23 -13.06 15.78
N PRO A 282 6.50 -14.16 15.05
CA PRO A 282 5.96 -15.47 15.42
C PRO A 282 6.38 -15.93 16.81
N LEU A 283 7.58 -15.57 17.28
CA LEU A 283 8.07 -15.90 18.62
C LEU A 283 7.37 -15.06 19.71
N ALA A 284 6.90 -13.85 19.34
CA ALA A 284 6.15 -12.95 20.22
C ALA A 284 4.62 -13.10 20.10
N ALA A 285 4.13 -14.14 19.42
CA ALA A 285 2.71 -14.30 19.06
C ALA A 285 1.74 -14.17 20.23
N SER A 286 2.11 -14.68 21.40
CA SER A 286 1.27 -14.63 22.61
C SER A 286 0.96 -13.18 23.01
N ILE A 287 1.99 -12.37 23.18
CA ILE A 287 1.86 -10.98 23.63
C ILE A 287 1.23 -10.09 22.54
N LEU A 288 1.52 -10.34 21.26
CA LEU A 288 0.90 -9.61 20.15
C LEU A 288 -0.61 -9.85 20.10
N LYS A 289 -1.07 -11.08 20.29
CA LYS A 289 -2.50 -11.42 20.37
C LYS A 289 -3.17 -10.84 21.60
N GLU A 290 -2.54 -10.94 22.77
CA GLU A 290 -3.06 -10.37 24.01
C GLU A 290 -3.32 -8.87 23.88
N GLU A 291 -2.43 -8.15 23.21
CA GLU A 291 -2.50 -6.70 23.00
C GLU A 291 -3.23 -6.29 21.71
N ASN A 292 -3.77 -7.26 20.97
CA ASN A 292 -4.45 -7.04 19.70
C ASN A 292 -3.58 -6.25 18.69
N ILE A 293 -2.29 -6.61 18.59
CA ILE A 293 -1.31 -5.99 17.70
C ILE A 293 -1.22 -6.79 16.41
N SER A 294 -1.54 -6.15 15.30
CA SER A 294 -1.36 -6.68 13.96
C SER A 294 0.05 -6.39 13.43
N VAL A 295 0.45 -7.10 12.37
CA VAL A 295 1.79 -6.99 11.78
C VAL A 295 1.71 -6.57 10.32
N LEU A 296 2.40 -5.48 9.95
CA LEU A 296 2.83 -5.22 8.58
C LEU A 296 4.14 -5.97 8.39
N LEU A 297 4.04 -7.16 7.80
CA LEU A 297 5.15 -8.11 7.84
C LEU A 297 6.34 -7.63 7.01
N ARG A 298 7.54 -7.94 7.45
CA ARG A 298 8.79 -7.67 6.73
C ARG A 298 8.69 -8.14 5.27
N ARG A 299 9.37 -7.42 4.36
CA ARG A 299 9.40 -7.76 2.94
C ARG A 299 9.76 -9.24 2.72
N VAL A 300 8.88 -9.96 1.99
CA VAL A 300 9.05 -11.41 1.75
C VAL A 300 10.28 -11.68 0.87
N HIS A 301 10.46 -10.88 -0.18
CA HIS A 301 11.62 -11.00 -1.07
C HIS A 301 12.85 -10.31 -0.44
N ASP A 302 13.33 -10.89 0.65
CA ASP A 302 14.50 -10.45 1.38
C ASP A 302 15.38 -11.65 1.77
N LEU A 303 16.64 -11.39 2.04
CA LEU A 303 17.60 -12.41 2.50
C LEU A 303 17.33 -12.75 3.97
N ALA A 304 17.86 -13.90 4.38
CA ALA A 304 17.94 -14.28 5.79
C ALA A 304 18.67 -13.20 6.60
N THR A 305 18.28 -13.04 7.86
CA THR A 305 18.80 -11.98 8.73
C THR A 305 20.15 -12.30 9.32
N LEU A 306 20.40 -13.58 9.61
CA LEU A 306 21.66 -14.12 10.15
C LEU A 306 22.17 -15.26 9.27
N ASP A 307 23.46 -15.56 9.33
CA ASP A 307 24.09 -16.63 8.56
C ASP A 307 23.55 -18.02 8.93
N GLU A 308 23.07 -18.18 10.16
CA GLU A 308 22.46 -19.42 10.69
C GLU A 308 20.96 -19.56 10.39
N ASP A 309 20.30 -18.51 9.87
CA ASP A 309 18.89 -18.56 9.55
C ASP A 309 18.63 -19.47 8.31
N ASP A 310 17.45 -20.07 8.27
CA ASP A 310 16.97 -20.73 7.05
C ASP A 310 16.95 -19.71 5.91
N PRO A 311 17.57 -20.00 4.76
CA PRO A 311 17.55 -19.10 3.60
C PRO A 311 16.14 -18.71 3.14
N HIS A 312 15.12 -19.51 3.44
CA HIS A 312 13.72 -19.27 3.13
C HIS A 312 12.92 -18.64 4.30
N ALA A 313 13.58 -18.22 5.38
CA ALA A 313 12.91 -17.71 6.58
C ALA A 313 11.95 -16.55 6.26
N SER A 314 12.39 -15.59 5.42
CA SER A 314 11.55 -14.45 5.00
C SER A 314 10.35 -14.91 4.15
N PHE A 315 10.50 -15.92 3.28
CA PHE A 315 9.43 -16.43 2.43
C PHE A 315 8.35 -17.15 3.22
N ALA A 316 8.73 -17.86 4.31
CA ALA A 316 7.85 -18.61 5.18
C ALA A 316 7.22 -17.74 6.30
N LEU A 317 7.62 -16.48 6.48
CA LEU A 317 7.20 -15.64 7.61
C LEU A 317 5.68 -15.45 7.65
N ALA A 318 5.04 -15.20 6.49
CA ALA A 318 3.60 -15.04 6.39
C ALA A 318 2.84 -16.30 6.85
N LYS A 319 3.33 -17.47 6.48
CA LYS A 319 2.75 -18.77 6.94
C LYS A 319 2.89 -18.94 8.44
N LYS A 320 4.04 -18.61 9.01
CA LYS A 320 4.27 -18.69 10.47
C LYS A 320 3.34 -17.74 11.25
N LEU A 321 3.11 -16.50 10.74
CA LEU A 321 2.17 -15.56 11.34
C LEU A 321 0.72 -16.08 11.25
N TYR A 322 0.33 -16.63 10.11
CA TYR A 322 -0.98 -17.25 9.92
C TYR A 322 -1.21 -18.40 10.92
N ASP A 323 -0.27 -19.34 11.03
CA ASP A 323 -0.35 -20.46 11.96
C ASP A 323 -0.40 -20.00 13.43
N ALA A 324 0.29 -18.92 13.73
CA ALA A 324 0.25 -18.29 15.06
C ALA A 324 -1.08 -17.53 15.32
N GLY A 325 -1.96 -17.37 14.33
CA GLY A 325 -3.23 -16.65 14.44
C GLY A 325 -3.06 -15.14 14.57
N ILE A 326 -1.99 -14.57 14.01
CA ILE A 326 -1.72 -13.13 13.99
C ILE A 326 -2.31 -12.54 12.72
N VAL A 327 -3.03 -11.43 12.85
CA VAL A 327 -3.49 -10.65 11.70
C VAL A 327 -2.30 -9.90 11.10
N PHE A 328 -2.08 -10.09 9.81
CA PHE A 328 -0.97 -9.42 9.11
C PHE A 328 -1.39 -8.92 7.72
N ALA A 329 -0.58 -8.01 7.18
CA ALA A 329 -0.66 -7.56 5.79
C ALA A 329 0.74 -7.50 5.18
N PHE A 330 0.83 -7.67 3.86
CA PHE A 330 2.08 -7.50 3.11
C PHE A 330 2.42 -6.02 2.95
N GLN A 331 3.69 -5.71 3.04
CA GLN A 331 4.27 -4.40 2.72
C GLN A 331 5.63 -4.57 2.02
N ASN A 332 6.13 -3.51 1.39
CA ASN A 332 7.41 -3.56 0.68
C ASN A 332 8.34 -2.44 1.17
N GLU A 333 8.80 -2.55 2.40
CA GLU A 333 9.81 -1.64 2.97
C GLU A 333 11.23 -2.04 2.54
N GLY A 334 12.15 -1.08 2.54
CA GLY A 334 13.56 -1.25 2.25
C GLY A 334 14.00 -0.58 0.96
N ASP A 335 15.15 -0.96 0.45
CA ASP A 335 15.73 -0.38 -0.76
C ASP A 335 14.80 -0.50 -1.96
N MET A 336 14.71 0.57 -2.75
CA MET A 336 13.84 0.66 -3.92
C MET A 336 12.35 0.39 -3.62
N GLU A 337 11.90 0.64 -2.38
CA GLU A 337 10.57 0.26 -1.89
C GLU A 337 9.41 0.75 -2.77
N ARG A 338 9.45 2.01 -3.23
CA ARG A 338 8.40 2.55 -4.10
C ARG A 338 8.31 1.84 -5.44
N MET A 339 9.47 1.57 -6.07
CA MET A 339 9.53 0.80 -7.31
C MET A 339 9.14 -0.66 -7.10
N GLY A 340 9.56 -1.24 -5.97
CA GLY A 340 9.26 -2.60 -5.57
C GLY A 340 7.80 -2.82 -5.17
N THR A 341 7.04 -1.78 -4.85
CA THR A 341 5.62 -1.88 -4.47
C THR A 341 4.77 -2.55 -5.56
N ARG A 342 5.13 -2.43 -6.83
CA ARG A 342 4.48 -3.18 -7.93
C ARG A 342 4.57 -4.71 -7.77
N ASN A 343 5.54 -5.20 -6.99
CA ASN A 343 5.77 -6.64 -6.76
C ASN A 343 5.01 -7.16 -5.54
N LEU A 344 4.23 -6.32 -4.87
CA LEU A 344 3.48 -6.69 -3.66
C LEU A 344 2.62 -7.97 -3.84
N PRO A 345 1.85 -8.13 -4.94
CA PRO A 345 1.09 -9.37 -5.17
C PRO A 345 2.01 -10.60 -5.33
N PHE A 346 3.19 -10.44 -5.90
CA PHE A 346 4.13 -11.57 -6.13
C PHE A 346 4.83 -12.00 -4.84
N MET A 347 4.98 -11.11 -3.87
CA MET A 347 5.42 -11.48 -2.53
C MET A 347 4.38 -12.38 -1.84
N ALA A 348 3.10 -12.07 -2.02
CA ALA A 348 2.01 -12.91 -1.53
C ALA A 348 1.98 -14.28 -2.25
N GLY A 349 2.21 -14.31 -3.56
CA GLY A 349 2.36 -15.55 -4.33
C GLY A 349 3.54 -16.41 -3.86
N THR A 350 4.67 -15.79 -3.51
CA THR A 350 5.81 -16.49 -2.91
C THR A 350 5.42 -17.10 -1.55
N ALA A 351 4.70 -16.36 -0.70
CA ALA A 351 4.21 -16.87 0.58
C ALA A 351 3.24 -18.05 0.38
N VAL A 352 2.41 -18.04 -0.66
CA VAL A 352 1.55 -19.19 -1.04
C VAL A 352 2.41 -20.41 -1.40
N ALA A 353 3.47 -20.22 -2.19
CA ALA A 353 4.41 -21.31 -2.52
C ALA A 353 5.11 -21.88 -1.27
N HIS A 354 5.19 -21.11 -0.18
CA HIS A 354 5.71 -21.52 1.12
C HIS A 354 4.62 -21.90 2.14
N GLY A 355 3.42 -22.24 1.65
CA GLY A 355 2.36 -22.91 2.43
C GLY A 355 1.28 -22.00 3.02
N LEU A 356 1.28 -20.70 2.73
CA LEU A 356 0.16 -19.82 3.08
C LEU A 356 -1.05 -20.17 2.19
N PRO A 357 -2.28 -20.38 2.74
CA PRO A 357 -3.46 -20.59 1.91
C PRO A 357 -3.69 -19.41 0.96
N TYR A 358 -4.08 -19.69 -0.29
CA TYR A 358 -4.21 -18.69 -1.34
C TYR A 358 -5.14 -17.51 -0.93
N GLU A 359 -6.34 -17.83 -0.46
CA GLU A 359 -7.30 -16.78 -0.08
C GLU A 359 -6.88 -16.00 1.16
N GLU A 360 -6.06 -16.55 2.04
CA GLU A 360 -5.46 -15.80 3.14
C GLU A 360 -4.36 -14.86 2.64
N ALA A 361 -3.63 -15.22 1.57
CA ALA A 361 -2.70 -14.31 0.90
C ALA A 361 -3.43 -13.13 0.23
N VAL A 362 -4.55 -13.40 -0.48
CA VAL A 362 -5.42 -12.36 -1.04
C VAL A 362 -5.96 -11.46 0.06
N LYS A 363 -6.45 -12.04 1.15
CA LYS A 363 -6.99 -11.32 2.31
C LYS A 363 -5.94 -10.43 2.98
N ALA A 364 -4.68 -10.87 3.04
CA ALA A 364 -3.57 -10.08 3.58
C ALA A 364 -3.20 -8.88 2.70
N LEU A 365 -3.43 -8.97 1.38
CA LEU A 365 -3.27 -7.84 0.43
C LEU A 365 -4.47 -6.88 0.43
N THR A 366 -5.60 -7.27 0.99
CA THR A 366 -6.90 -6.59 0.83
C THR A 366 -7.55 -6.28 2.18
N LEU A 367 -8.42 -7.15 2.70
CA LEU A 367 -9.20 -6.87 3.90
C LEU A 367 -8.35 -6.72 5.17
N ASN A 368 -7.30 -7.52 5.34
CA ASN A 368 -6.43 -7.35 6.51
C ASN A 368 -5.68 -6.02 6.46
N ALA A 369 -5.13 -5.65 5.27
CA ALA A 369 -4.51 -4.35 5.09
C ALA A 369 -5.51 -3.21 5.39
N ALA A 370 -6.74 -3.30 4.87
CA ALA A 370 -7.79 -2.31 5.13
C ALA A 370 -8.14 -2.20 6.63
N LYS A 371 -8.24 -3.33 7.35
CA LYS A 371 -8.50 -3.37 8.80
C LYS A 371 -7.36 -2.74 9.60
N ILE A 372 -6.12 -3.09 9.29
CA ILE A 372 -4.93 -2.55 9.95
C ILE A 372 -4.86 -1.03 9.78
N LEU A 373 -5.23 -0.53 8.60
CA LEU A 373 -5.24 0.89 8.26
C LEU A 373 -6.55 1.61 8.69
N GLY A 374 -7.57 0.89 9.14
CA GLY A 374 -8.85 1.44 9.61
C GLY A 374 -9.70 2.03 8.47
N VAL A 375 -9.69 1.40 7.29
CA VAL A 375 -10.51 1.76 6.12
C VAL A 375 -11.38 0.60 5.62
N ASP A 376 -11.50 -0.46 6.40
CA ASP A 376 -12.21 -1.69 6.05
C ASP A 376 -13.73 -1.53 5.94
N SER A 377 -14.30 -0.46 6.46
CA SER A 377 -15.69 -0.10 6.21
C SER A 377 -15.97 0.26 4.74
N GLN A 378 -14.95 0.70 4.00
CA GLN A 378 -15.07 1.14 2.61
C GLN A 378 -14.32 0.26 1.63
N PHE A 379 -13.18 -0.34 2.01
CA PHE A 379 -12.25 -1.04 1.11
C PHE A 379 -11.91 -2.45 1.59
N GLY A 380 -11.19 -3.20 0.76
CA GLY A 380 -10.54 -4.45 1.13
C GLY A 380 -11.37 -5.70 0.89
N SER A 381 -12.63 -5.61 0.48
CA SER A 381 -13.42 -6.77 0.09
C SER A 381 -14.50 -6.43 -0.93
N LEU A 382 -14.91 -7.42 -1.74
CA LEU A 382 -16.05 -7.31 -2.65
C LEU A 382 -17.33 -7.60 -1.86
N GLU A 383 -17.87 -6.57 -1.21
CA GLU A 383 -19.09 -6.64 -0.40
C GLU A 383 -20.00 -5.46 -0.72
N VAL A 384 -21.32 -5.71 -0.71
CA VAL A 384 -22.33 -4.68 -0.94
C VAL A 384 -22.18 -3.53 0.06
N GLY A 385 -22.22 -2.30 -0.44
CA GLY A 385 -22.05 -1.08 0.34
C GLY A 385 -20.60 -0.58 0.41
N LYS A 386 -19.60 -1.38 0.03
CA LYS A 386 -18.21 -0.94 -0.06
C LYS A 386 -17.89 -0.29 -1.40
N SER A 387 -16.77 0.41 -1.46
CA SER A 387 -16.26 1.03 -2.65
C SER A 387 -16.05 0.02 -3.77
N ALA A 388 -16.48 0.36 -4.99
CA ALA A 388 -16.16 -0.37 -6.19
C ALA A 388 -14.69 -0.11 -6.60
N THR A 389 -13.77 -0.48 -5.73
CA THR A 389 -12.32 -0.48 -5.95
C THR A 389 -11.87 -1.91 -6.15
N LEU A 390 -11.77 -2.32 -7.41
CA LEU A 390 -11.54 -3.69 -7.82
C LEU A 390 -10.83 -3.75 -9.18
N PHE A 391 -10.29 -4.91 -9.51
CA PHE A 391 -9.72 -5.15 -10.84
C PHE A 391 -10.04 -6.55 -11.37
N VAL A 392 -9.94 -6.69 -12.70
CA VAL A 392 -10.07 -7.94 -13.44
C VAL A 392 -8.71 -8.31 -14.00
N SER A 393 -8.26 -9.53 -13.75
CA SER A 393 -7.04 -10.11 -14.32
C SER A 393 -7.37 -11.29 -15.21
N TYR A 394 -6.67 -11.41 -16.34
CA TYR A 394 -6.81 -12.59 -17.23
C TYR A 394 -6.45 -13.90 -16.52
N GLY A 395 -5.52 -13.86 -15.58
CA GLY A 395 -5.11 -15.01 -14.79
C GLY A 395 -4.87 -14.66 -13.32
N ASP A 396 -4.22 -15.59 -12.61
CA ASP A 396 -3.86 -15.42 -11.21
C ASP A 396 -3.01 -14.16 -10.98
N ALA A 397 -3.55 -13.24 -10.17
CA ALA A 397 -2.89 -11.96 -9.89
C ALA A 397 -1.70 -12.09 -8.93
N LEU A 398 -1.55 -13.19 -8.22
CA LEU A 398 -0.39 -13.44 -7.35
C LEU A 398 0.80 -14.06 -8.10
N ASN A 399 0.60 -14.48 -9.34
CA ASN A 399 1.63 -15.06 -10.18
C ASN A 399 2.15 -14.03 -11.20
N VAL A 400 3.46 -13.77 -11.19
CA VAL A 400 4.11 -12.78 -12.06
C VAL A 400 3.92 -13.04 -13.55
N THR A 401 3.72 -14.30 -13.96
CA THR A 401 3.56 -14.67 -15.37
C THR A 401 2.13 -14.51 -15.88
N THR A 402 1.14 -14.54 -15.00
CA THR A 402 -0.30 -14.51 -15.35
C THR A 402 -1.04 -13.28 -14.84
N ASN A 403 -0.40 -12.46 -14.01
CA ASN A 403 -0.94 -11.16 -13.61
C ASN A 403 -0.95 -10.23 -14.82
N GLN A 404 -2.11 -10.17 -15.46
CA GLN A 404 -2.39 -9.31 -16.61
C GLN A 404 -3.74 -8.65 -16.40
N LEU A 405 -3.75 -7.39 -15.97
CA LEU A 405 -4.99 -6.67 -15.74
C LEU A 405 -5.68 -6.31 -17.05
N ARG A 406 -6.99 -6.62 -17.12
CA ARG A 406 -7.88 -6.23 -18.21
C ARG A 406 -8.63 -4.94 -17.89
N LEU A 407 -9.14 -4.82 -16.67
CA LEU A 407 -9.93 -3.69 -16.17
C LEU A 407 -9.53 -3.39 -14.75
N ALA A 408 -9.58 -2.11 -14.37
CA ALA A 408 -9.48 -1.71 -12.98
C ALA A 408 -10.40 -0.53 -12.69
N TYR A 409 -10.91 -0.49 -11.47
CA TYR A 409 -11.82 0.54 -10.99
C TYR A 409 -11.36 1.04 -9.63
N ILE A 410 -11.41 2.35 -9.44
CA ILE A 410 -11.24 3.00 -8.14
C ILE A 410 -12.49 3.84 -7.89
N ASN A 411 -13.24 3.55 -6.83
CA ASN A 411 -14.52 4.18 -6.55
C ASN A 411 -15.46 4.15 -7.78
N GLY A 412 -15.53 3.00 -8.47
CA GLY A 412 -16.34 2.79 -9.68
C GLY A 412 -15.85 3.50 -10.94
N ARG A 413 -14.82 4.35 -10.85
CA ARG A 413 -14.20 5.03 -11.99
C ARG A 413 -13.31 4.04 -12.74
N SER A 414 -13.50 3.88 -14.06
CA SER A 414 -12.68 3.01 -14.89
C SER A 414 -11.34 3.67 -15.15
N ILE A 415 -10.29 3.21 -14.46
CA ILE A 415 -8.95 3.80 -14.55
C ILE A 415 -8.15 3.25 -15.72
N GLU A 416 -7.24 4.06 -16.25
CA GLU A 416 -6.30 3.66 -17.27
C GLU A 416 -5.15 2.83 -16.67
N LEU A 417 -4.79 1.73 -17.34
CA LEU A 417 -3.73 0.81 -16.93
C LEU A 417 -2.43 1.00 -17.72
N SER A 418 -2.37 2.00 -18.63
CA SER A 418 -1.15 2.34 -19.34
C SER A 418 -0.08 2.86 -18.38
N ASN A 419 1.17 2.59 -18.68
CA ASN A 419 2.34 3.10 -17.98
C ASN A 419 3.50 3.30 -18.97
N MET A 420 4.51 4.07 -18.58
CA MET A 420 5.63 4.41 -19.45
C MET A 420 6.30 3.17 -20.06
N GLN A 421 6.44 2.07 -19.32
CA GLN A 421 7.06 0.84 -19.79
C GLN A 421 6.23 0.18 -20.90
N THR A 422 4.90 0.13 -20.73
CA THR A 422 3.99 -0.41 -21.74
C THR A 422 3.98 0.44 -23.00
N GLU A 423 3.95 1.76 -22.87
CA GLU A 423 3.99 2.70 -24.00
C GLU A 423 5.29 2.56 -24.80
N MET A 424 6.42 2.52 -24.11
CA MET A 424 7.72 2.30 -24.73
C MET A 424 7.79 0.94 -25.45
N TYR A 425 7.28 -0.12 -24.82
CA TYR A 425 7.19 -1.44 -25.46
C TYR A 425 6.40 -1.39 -26.77
N LEU A 426 5.20 -0.78 -26.75
CA LEU A 426 4.36 -0.66 -27.95
C LEU A 426 5.03 0.18 -29.05
N LEU A 427 5.73 1.26 -28.66
CA LEU A 427 6.47 2.11 -29.58
C LEU A 427 7.57 1.33 -30.30
N TYR A 428 8.41 0.61 -29.53
CA TYR A 428 9.49 -0.19 -30.10
C TYR A 428 8.97 -1.38 -30.91
N LYS A 429 7.92 -2.06 -30.44
CA LYS A 429 7.28 -3.14 -31.19
C LYS A 429 6.83 -2.65 -32.56
N LYS A 430 6.13 -1.49 -32.64
CA LYS A 430 5.68 -0.89 -33.88
C LYS A 430 6.84 -0.57 -34.84
N LYS A 431 8.02 -0.15 -34.31
CA LYS A 431 9.23 0.09 -35.10
C LYS A 431 9.73 -1.20 -35.74
N TYR A 432 9.95 -2.24 -34.94
CA TYR A 432 10.55 -3.50 -35.42
C TYR A 432 9.60 -4.37 -36.26
N ASP A 433 8.28 -4.30 -36.03
CA ASP A 433 7.30 -4.97 -36.89
C ASP A 433 7.29 -4.37 -38.32
N LYS A 434 7.50 -3.05 -38.47
CA LYS A 434 7.67 -2.39 -39.76
C LYS A 434 8.98 -2.78 -40.47
N GLU A 435 10.04 -3.08 -39.74
CA GLU A 435 11.30 -3.54 -40.30
C GLU A 435 11.22 -4.99 -40.81
N LYS A 436 10.44 -5.86 -40.13
CA LYS A 436 10.17 -7.25 -40.56
C LYS A 436 9.25 -7.38 -41.76
N SER A 437 8.46 -6.34 -42.08
CA SER A 437 7.52 -6.31 -43.19
C SER A 437 8.11 -5.70 -44.49
N LYS A 438 9.37 -5.30 -44.45
CA LYS A 438 10.22 -4.88 -45.60
C LYS A 438 11.14 -6.00 -46.00
#